data_e4dc300f09f49e374084705ab86c67f8
#
_entry.id   e4dc300f09f49e374084705ab86c67f8
#
_cell.length_a   1.000
_cell.length_b   1.000
_cell.length_c   1.000
_cell.angle_alpha   90.00
_cell.angle_beta   90.00
_cell.angle_gamma   90.00
#
_symmetry.space_group_name_H-M   'P 1'
#
loop_
_entity.id
_entity.type
_entity.pdbx_description
1 polymer ?
#
loop_
_entity_poly.entity_id
_entity_poly.type
_entity_poly.pdbx_seq_one_letter_code
_entity_poly.pdbx_strand_id
1 'polypeptide(L)'
;MPETFEVVITAIIVKDNKYLILRRSPEKKRFPGMWTVPGGKLESRDFINTPKETKEYWYNVLEKTLRREVREEAGLEIKDITYVTSLATVHADGALSLVISCLARYDSGDIKLQKEETDKAAWVTLSGAKKYDLIDGIYDELSMANEQLAGKRHEWARA
;
A
#
# COMPACT_ATOMS: atom_id res chain seq x y z
N MET A 1 -21.83 14.07 15.84
CA MET A 1 -20.55 13.35 16.06
C MET A 1 -19.72 13.38 14.79
N PRO A 2 -18.45 13.68 14.88
CA PRO A 2 -17.61 13.61 13.71
C PRO A 2 -17.49 12.16 13.21
N GLU A 3 -17.38 12.00 11.91
CA GLU A 3 -17.11 10.69 11.32
C GLU A 3 -15.65 10.29 11.61
N THR A 4 -15.44 8.99 11.80
CA THR A 4 -14.09 8.43 11.99
C THR A 4 -13.74 7.52 10.84
N PHE A 5 -12.49 7.62 10.38
CA PHE A 5 -11.96 6.81 9.29
C PHE A 5 -10.70 6.09 9.76
N GLU A 6 -10.55 4.85 9.36
CA GLU A 6 -9.24 4.23 9.33
C GLU A 6 -8.50 4.85 8.14
N VAL A 7 -7.31 5.36 8.37
CA VAL A 7 -6.45 5.87 7.31
C VAL A 7 -5.45 4.77 6.95
N VAL A 8 -5.53 4.28 5.72
CA VAL A 8 -4.69 3.20 5.20
C VAL A 8 -3.82 3.77 4.11
N ILE A 9 -2.54 3.39 4.09
CA ILE A 9 -1.64 3.76 3.02
C ILE A 9 -1.03 2.51 2.42
N THR A 10 -0.96 2.45 1.08
CA THR A 10 -0.45 1.29 0.35
C THR A 10 0.69 1.69 -0.58
N ALA A 11 1.58 0.74 -0.87
CA ALA A 11 2.72 0.96 -1.75
C ALA A 11 2.67 0.03 -2.95
N ILE A 12 2.61 0.61 -4.13
CA ILE A 12 2.94 -0.07 -5.37
C ILE A 12 4.46 0.05 -5.51
N ILE A 13 5.17 -1.03 -5.20
CA ILE A 13 6.64 -1.03 -5.20
C ILE A 13 7.14 -1.55 -6.53
N VAL A 14 7.89 -0.73 -7.25
CA VAL A 14 8.46 -1.09 -8.54
C VAL A 14 9.95 -1.44 -8.41
N LYS A 15 10.34 -2.53 -9.05
CA LYS A 15 11.73 -2.99 -9.20
C LYS A 15 11.86 -3.68 -10.55
N ASP A 16 12.77 -3.21 -11.39
CA ASP A 16 13.03 -3.83 -12.72
C ASP A 16 11.74 -4.04 -13.53
N ASN A 17 10.90 -3.02 -13.62
CA ASN A 17 9.61 -3.04 -14.31
C ASN A 17 8.60 -4.07 -13.79
N LYS A 18 8.80 -4.56 -12.57
CA LYS A 18 7.88 -5.46 -11.90
C LYS A 18 7.37 -4.83 -10.63
N TYR A 19 6.18 -5.24 -10.23
CA TYR A 19 5.48 -4.74 -9.03
C TYR A 19 5.34 -5.84 -8.01
N LEU A 20 5.54 -5.50 -6.75
CA LEU A 20 5.37 -6.45 -5.65
C LEU A 20 3.90 -6.61 -5.31
N ILE A 21 3.42 -7.84 -5.34
CA ILE A 21 2.11 -8.20 -4.80
C ILE A 21 2.29 -9.25 -3.70
N LEU A 22 1.40 -9.19 -2.72
CA LEU A 22 1.40 -10.08 -1.56
C LEU A 22 0.05 -10.76 -1.45
N ARG A 23 0.03 -12.04 -1.08
CA ARG A 23 -1.22 -12.74 -0.80
C ARG A 23 -1.59 -12.57 0.67
N ARG A 24 -2.79 -12.10 0.94
CA ARG A 24 -3.32 -12.01 2.29
C ARG A 24 -3.49 -13.42 2.85
N SER A 25 -3.12 -13.59 4.12
CA SER A 25 -3.32 -14.87 4.79
C SER A 25 -4.78 -15.32 4.65
N PRO A 26 -5.05 -16.63 4.39
CA PRO A 26 -6.41 -17.14 4.34
C PRO A 26 -7.19 -16.96 5.66
N GLU A 27 -6.49 -16.68 6.75
CA GLU A 27 -7.08 -16.46 8.07
C GLU A 27 -7.50 -15.01 8.33
N LYS A 28 -7.21 -14.08 7.41
CA LYS A 28 -7.64 -12.69 7.54
C LYS A 28 -9.15 -12.58 7.37
N LYS A 29 -9.76 -11.67 8.13
CA LYS A 29 -11.21 -11.43 8.05
C LYS A 29 -11.61 -10.74 6.76
N ARG A 30 -10.78 -9.79 6.30
CA ARG A 30 -11.03 -9.02 5.09
C ARG A 30 -10.19 -9.59 3.96
N PHE A 31 -10.84 -9.93 2.84
CA PHE A 31 -10.20 -10.43 1.62
C PHE A 31 -9.21 -11.59 1.85
N PRO A 32 -9.65 -12.68 2.54
CA PRO A 32 -8.74 -13.80 2.81
C PRO A 32 -8.25 -14.45 1.53
N GLY A 33 -6.95 -14.74 1.46
CA GLY A 33 -6.33 -15.44 0.33
C GLY A 33 -6.21 -14.65 -0.97
N MET A 34 -6.63 -13.39 -0.98
CA MET A 34 -6.53 -12.55 -2.18
C MET A 34 -5.19 -11.80 -2.22
N TRP A 35 -4.80 -11.42 -3.42
CA TRP A 35 -3.56 -10.70 -3.66
C TRP A 35 -3.78 -9.18 -3.69
N THR A 36 -2.82 -8.47 -3.14
CA THR A 36 -2.86 -7.02 -3.03
C THR A 36 -1.43 -6.48 -2.97
N VAL A 37 -1.29 -5.18 -2.75
CA VAL A 37 0.00 -4.53 -2.52
C VAL A 37 0.23 -4.35 -1.01
N PRO A 38 1.48 -4.22 -0.54
CA PRO A 38 1.74 -3.98 0.87
C PRO A 38 1.20 -2.64 1.33
N GLY A 39 0.85 -2.58 2.60
CA GLY A 39 0.36 -1.37 3.23
C GLY A 39 -0.29 -1.66 4.56
N GLY A 40 -0.81 -0.64 5.18
CA GLY A 40 -1.48 -0.77 6.46
C GLY A 40 -1.99 0.55 7.00
N LYS A 41 -2.45 0.51 8.23
CA LYS A 41 -3.11 1.63 8.89
C LYS A 41 -2.11 2.61 9.49
N LEU A 42 -2.41 3.90 9.36
CA LEU A 42 -1.77 4.93 10.15
C LEU A 42 -2.06 4.68 11.63
N GLU A 43 -1.01 4.66 12.43
CA GLU A 43 -1.12 4.51 13.87
C GLU A 43 -0.39 5.66 14.57
N SER A 44 -0.85 6.04 15.76
CA SER A 44 -0.21 7.13 16.52
C SER A 44 1.28 6.86 16.79
N ARG A 45 1.67 5.59 16.97
CA ARG A 45 3.08 5.20 17.17
C ARG A 45 4.00 5.58 16.01
N ASP A 46 3.41 5.86 14.83
CA ASP A 46 4.20 6.25 13.66
C ASP A 46 4.83 7.64 13.80
N PHE A 47 4.32 8.46 14.74
CA PHE A 47 4.80 9.83 14.91
C PHE A 47 4.88 10.30 16.36
N ILE A 48 3.99 9.82 17.26
CA ILE A 48 3.76 10.44 18.59
C ILE A 48 5.03 10.53 19.45
N ASN A 49 5.94 9.58 19.31
CA ASN A 49 7.19 9.52 20.08
C ASN A 49 8.40 10.05 19.31
N THR A 50 8.18 10.72 18.18
CA THR A 50 9.24 11.34 17.40
C THR A 50 9.22 12.86 17.59
N PRO A 51 10.35 13.56 17.40
CA PRO A 51 10.36 15.02 17.47
C PRO A 51 9.45 15.62 16.40
N LYS A 52 8.72 16.67 16.76
CA LYS A 52 7.95 17.45 15.80
C LYS A 52 8.90 18.24 14.90
N GLU A 53 8.54 18.39 13.64
CA GLU A 53 9.28 19.22 12.69
C GLU A 53 9.02 20.72 12.92
N THR A 54 7.83 21.06 13.43
CA THR A 54 7.48 22.43 13.85
C THR A 54 7.08 22.40 15.33
N LYS A 55 6.61 23.54 15.85
CA LYS A 55 6.11 23.58 17.24
C LYS A 55 4.92 22.68 17.48
N GLU A 56 4.05 22.52 16.47
CA GLU A 56 2.76 21.86 16.63
C GLU A 56 2.63 20.56 15.85
N TYR A 57 3.44 20.35 14.79
CA TYR A 57 3.14 19.35 13.79
C TYR A 57 4.26 18.38 13.49
N TRP A 58 3.88 17.15 13.22
CA TRP A 58 4.72 16.15 12.57
C TRP A 58 4.40 16.14 11.07
N TYR A 59 5.43 16.10 10.25
CA TYR A 59 5.30 16.03 8.80
C TYR A 59 5.74 14.66 8.27
N ASN A 60 5.42 14.38 7.03
CA ASN A 60 5.76 13.13 6.36
C ASN A 60 5.21 11.89 7.09
N VAL A 61 4.05 12.04 7.70
CA VAL A 61 3.45 11.00 8.55
C VAL A 61 3.06 9.78 7.72
N LEU A 62 2.46 9.98 6.54
CA LEU A 62 2.06 8.86 5.68
C LEU A 62 3.27 8.09 5.17
N GLU A 63 4.35 8.77 4.82
CA GLU A 63 5.59 8.13 4.38
C GLU A 63 6.22 7.31 5.51
N LYS A 64 6.21 7.83 6.74
CA LYS A 64 6.68 7.09 7.92
C LYS A 64 5.87 5.81 8.13
N THR A 65 4.55 5.91 8.05
CA THR A 65 3.63 4.78 8.17
C THR A 65 3.92 3.74 7.08
N LEU A 66 4.03 4.19 5.84
CA LEU A 66 4.24 3.30 4.71
C LEU A 66 5.57 2.54 4.81
N ARG A 67 6.64 3.23 5.18
CA ARG A 67 7.94 2.58 5.38
C ARG A 67 7.89 1.53 6.48
N ARG A 68 7.20 1.84 7.59
CA ARG A 68 7.03 0.87 8.69
C ARG A 68 6.26 -0.35 8.21
N GLU A 69 5.13 -0.16 7.54
CA GLU A 69 4.30 -1.27 7.07
C GLU A 69 5.05 -2.15 6.06
N VAL A 70 5.78 -1.56 5.13
CA VAL A 70 6.56 -2.32 4.14
C VAL A 70 7.67 -3.12 4.82
N ARG A 71 8.34 -2.56 5.83
CA ARG A 71 9.34 -3.31 6.62
C ARG A 71 8.71 -4.48 7.36
N GLU A 72 7.58 -4.24 8.02
CA GLU A 72 6.90 -5.27 8.81
C GLU A 72 6.32 -6.39 7.94
N GLU A 73 5.66 -6.04 6.84
CA GLU A 73 5.01 -7.02 5.97
C GLU A 73 5.98 -7.75 5.04
N ALA A 74 6.96 -7.06 4.49
CA ALA A 74 7.78 -7.58 3.41
C ALA A 74 9.30 -7.52 3.65
N GLY A 75 9.75 -6.85 4.71
CA GLY A 75 11.18 -6.75 5.02
C GLY A 75 11.97 -5.85 4.08
N LEU A 76 11.31 -4.97 3.36
CA LEU A 76 11.94 -4.12 2.34
C LEU A 76 12.04 -2.67 2.78
N GLU A 77 13.06 -1.98 2.24
CA GLU A 77 13.15 -0.53 2.27
C GLU A 77 12.73 0.04 0.92
N ILE A 78 12.00 1.15 0.95
CA ILE A 78 11.48 1.84 -0.23
C ILE A 78 11.93 3.29 -0.27
N LYS A 79 11.89 3.89 -1.45
CA LYS A 79 12.24 5.29 -1.69
C LYS A 79 11.33 5.90 -2.75
N ASP A 80 11.44 7.23 -2.92
CA ASP A 80 10.72 7.97 -3.96
C ASP A 80 9.21 7.74 -3.92
N ILE A 81 8.62 7.91 -2.75
CA ILE A 81 7.18 7.71 -2.53
C ILE A 81 6.41 8.86 -3.18
N THR A 82 5.48 8.53 -4.08
CA THR A 82 4.61 9.52 -4.73
C THR A 82 3.16 9.05 -4.71
N TYR A 83 2.24 10.01 -4.66
CA TYR A 83 0.81 9.75 -4.65
C TYR A 83 0.35 9.21 -6.02
N VAL A 84 -0.51 8.19 -6.01
CA VAL A 84 -1.17 7.65 -7.21
C VAL A 84 -2.65 8.00 -7.22
N THR A 85 -3.39 7.53 -6.23
CA THR A 85 -4.83 7.77 -6.11
C THR A 85 -5.29 7.55 -4.67
N SER A 86 -6.56 7.81 -4.42
CA SER A 86 -7.21 7.50 -3.15
C SER A 86 -8.54 6.80 -3.39
N LEU A 87 -8.95 5.99 -2.42
CA LEU A 87 -10.23 5.31 -2.47
C LEU A 87 -10.80 5.22 -1.06
N ALA A 88 -12.12 5.09 -0.99
CA ALA A 88 -12.80 4.91 0.28
C ALA A 88 -13.69 3.68 0.21
N THR A 89 -13.89 3.03 1.36
CA THR A 89 -14.76 1.88 1.44
C THR A 89 -15.50 1.85 2.78
N VAL A 90 -16.66 1.21 2.76
CA VAL A 90 -17.42 0.86 3.96
C VAL A 90 -17.29 -0.65 4.09
N HIS A 91 -16.65 -1.11 5.17
CA HIS A 91 -16.48 -2.54 5.44
C HIS A 91 -17.78 -3.16 5.93
N ALA A 92 -17.86 -4.50 5.91
CA ALA A 92 -19.05 -5.23 6.34
C ALA A 92 -19.43 -4.93 7.80
N ASP A 93 -18.47 -4.59 8.66
CA ASP A 93 -18.68 -4.21 10.05
C ASP A 93 -19.06 -2.74 10.23
N GLY A 94 -19.21 -1.98 9.13
CA GLY A 94 -19.54 -0.56 9.14
C GLY A 94 -18.35 0.38 9.28
N ALA A 95 -17.14 -0.12 9.46
CA ALA A 95 -15.95 0.72 9.53
C ALA A 95 -15.69 1.42 8.20
N LEU A 96 -15.32 2.70 8.27
CA LEU A 96 -14.95 3.49 7.11
C LEU A 96 -13.43 3.50 6.96
N SER A 97 -12.94 3.30 5.75
CA SER A 97 -11.51 3.43 5.44
C SER A 97 -11.29 4.42 4.31
N LEU A 98 -10.27 5.26 4.48
CA LEU A 98 -9.67 6.04 3.42
C LEU A 98 -8.32 5.41 3.10
N VAL A 99 -8.14 4.96 1.86
CA VAL A 99 -6.91 4.35 1.40
C VAL A 99 -6.18 5.34 0.50
N ILE A 100 -4.91 5.56 0.78
CA ILE A 100 -4.03 6.39 -0.02
C ILE A 100 -3.04 5.48 -0.73
N SER A 101 -3.18 5.35 -2.05
CA SER A 101 -2.35 4.50 -2.89
C SER A 101 -1.13 5.29 -3.38
N CYS A 102 0.06 4.76 -3.14
CA CYS A 102 1.33 5.39 -3.51
C CYS A 102 2.16 4.49 -4.39
N LEU A 103 2.97 5.11 -5.23
CA LEU A 103 4.04 4.47 -5.98
C LEU A 103 5.35 4.68 -5.22
N ALA A 104 6.14 3.64 -5.09
CA ALA A 104 7.46 3.71 -4.48
C ALA A 104 8.45 2.85 -5.26
N ARG A 105 9.74 3.16 -5.12
CA ARG A 105 10.80 2.36 -5.72
C ARG A 105 11.41 1.45 -4.66
N TYR A 106 11.74 0.23 -5.05
CA TYR A 106 12.55 -0.65 -4.23
C TYR A 106 13.91 0.02 -3.96
N ASP A 107 14.34 0.00 -2.71
CA ASP A 107 15.65 0.52 -2.32
C ASP A 107 16.59 -0.61 -1.93
N SER A 108 16.19 -1.41 -0.94
CA SER A 108 17.03 -2.49 -0.42
C SER A 108 16.22 -3.54 0.33
N GLY A 109 16.89 -4.62 0.69
CA GLY A 109 16.33 -5.71 1.49
C GLY A 109 15.86 -6.89 0.66
N ASP A 110 15.67 -8.01 1.35
CA ASP A 110 15.13 -9.24 0.78
C ASP A 110 13.74 -9.48 1.36
N ILE A 111 12.84 -10.06 0.58
CA ILE A 111 11.47 -10.32 1.04
C ILE A 111 11.49 -11.25 2.24
N LYS A 112 10.93 -10.76 3.33
CA LYS A 112 10.72 -11.51 4.56
C LYS A 112 9.29 -11.23 5.03
N LEU A 113 8.42 -12.21 4.86
CA LEU A 113 6.99 -12.06 5.11
C LEU A 113 6.64 -12.22 6.58
N GLN A 114 5.72 -11.39 7.03
CA GLN A 114 4.99 -11.58 8.28
C GLN A 114 3.80 -12.49 7.98
N LYS A 115 3.97 -13.80 8.17
CA LYS A 115 3.05 -14.82 7.62
C LYS A 115 1.64 -14.77 8.19
N GLU A 116 1.44 -14.20 9.36
CA GLU A 116 0.12 -13.97 9.94
C GLU A 116 -0.69 -12.97 9.10
N GLU A 117 -0.02 -12.07 8.41
CA GLU A 117 -0.64 -11.04 7.58
C GLU A 117 -0.66 -11.44 6.10
N THR A 118 0.50 -11.86 5.58
CA THR A 118 0.68 -12.26 4.18
C THR A 118 1.55 -13.49 4.12
N ASP A 119 1.15 -14.47 3.32
CA ASP A 119 1.82 -15.77 3.28
C ASP A 119 2.57 -16.05 1.98
N LYS A 120 2.38 -15.24 0.95
CA LYS A 120 3.08 -15.35 -0.33
C LYS A 120 3.39 -13.97 -0.91
N ALA A 121 4.43 -13.92 -1.72
CA ALA A 121 4.85 -12.72 -2.44
C ALA A 121 5.22 -13.06 -3.87
N ALA A 122 5.01 -12.11 -4.78
CA ALA A 122 5.46 -12.23 -6.16
C ALA A 122 5.82 -10.86 -6.73
N TRP A 123 6.86 -10.82 -7.54
CA TRP A 123 7.18 -9.69 -8.40
C TRP A 123 6.56 -9.97 -9.77
N VAL A 124 5.65 -9.12 -10.20
CA VAL A 124 4.88 -9.32 -11.42
C VAL A 124 5.00 -8.14 -12.36
N THR A 125 4.99 -8.44 -13.66
CA THR A 125 4.78 -7.40 -14.67
C THR A 125 3.33 -6.96 -14.64
N LEU A 126 3.01 -5.82 -15.24
CA LEU A 126 1.62 -5.36 -15.30
C LEU A 126 0.71 -6.42 -15.94
N SER A 127 1.11 -6.99 -17.08
CA SER A 127 0.33 -8.05 -17.72
C SER A 127 0.27 -9.33 -16.89
N GLY A 128 1.37 -9.69 -16.24
CA GLY A 128 1.45 -10.87 -15.36
C GLY A 128 0.53 -10.80 -14.15
N ALA A 129 0.24 -9.60 -13.67
CA ALA A 129 -0.64 -9.39 -12.52
C ALA A 129 -2.06 -9.93 -12.77
N LYS A 130 -2.51 -9.97 -14.02
CA LYS A 130 -3.84 -10.48 -14.38
C LYS A 130 -4.06 -11.95 -14.07
N LYS A 131 -3.00 -12.72 -13.85
CA LYS A 131 -3.07 -14.15 -13.52
C LYS A 131 -3.37 -14.41 -12.03
N TYR A 132 -3.38 -13.36 -11.22
CA TYR A 132 -3.56 -13.47 -9.78
C TYR A 132 -4.96 -13.02 -9.38
N ASP A 133 -5.47 -13.58 -8.30
CA ASP A 133 -6.75 -13.19 -7.72
C ASP A 133 -6.57 -11.89 -6.92
N LEU A 134 -6.52 -10.79 -7.63
CA LEU A 134 -6.30 -9.47 -7.06
C LEU A 134 -7.59 -8.93 -6.44
N ILE A 135 -7.45 -8.21 -5.32
CA ILE A 135 -8.54 -7.41 -4.77
C ILE A 135 -8.99 -6.42 -5.87
N ASP A 136 -10.29 -6.26 -6.04
CA ASP A 136 -10.85 -5.38 -7.07
C ASP A 136 -10.28 -3.96 -6.95
N GLY A 137 -9.87 -3.41 -8.06
CA GLY A 137 -9.23 -2.09 -8.14
C GLY A 137 -7.70 -2.13 -8.13
N ILE A 138 -7.08 -3.18 -7.59
CA ILE A 138 -5.61 -3.24 -7.50
C ILE A 138 -4.98 -3.24 -8.89
N TYR A 139 -5.52 -4.00 -9.84
CA TYR A 139 -4.98 -3.98 -11.20
C TYR A 139 -5.03 -2.58 -11.82
N ASP A 140 -6.13 -1.88 -11.61
CA ASP A 140 -6.29 -0.51 -12.12
C ASP A 140 -5.26 0.43 -11.51
N GLU A 141 -4.97 0.27 -10.22
CA GLU A 141 -3.94 1.07 -9.52
C GLU A 141 -2.53 0.74 -10.05
N LEU A 142 -2.22 -0.53 -10.30
CA LEU A 142 -0.94 -0.93 -10.93
C LEU A 142 -0.81 -0.30 -12.31
N SER A 143 -1.88 -0.29 -13.09
CA SER A 143 -1.91 0.34 -14.42
C SER A 143 -1.65 1.84 -14.32
N MET A 144 -2.28 2.52 -13.36
CA MET A 144 -2.07 3.96 -13.13
C MET A 144 -0.62 4.24 -12.73
N ALA A 145 -0.04 3.43 -11.84
CA ALA A 145 1.35 3.56 -11.43
C ALA A 145 2.30 3.38 -12.62
N ASN A 146 2.01 2.40 -13.49
CA ASN A 146 2.78 2.16 -14.69
C ASN A 146 2.74 3.36 -15.64
N GLU A 147 1.57 3.98 -15.82
CA GLU A 147 1.43 5.20 -16.61
C GLU A 147 2.16 6.38 -15.96
N GLN A 148 2.10 6.50 -14.63
CA GLN A 148 2.80 7.55 -13.89
C GLN A 148 4.31 7.46 -14.08
N LEU A 149 4.86 6.24 -14.10
CA LEU A 149 6.28 6.01 -14.41
C LEU A 149 6.65 6.47 -15.82
N ALA A 150 5.69 6.43 -16.74
CA ALA A 150 5.85 6.94 -18.11
C ALA A 150 5.53 8.44 -18.24
N GLY A 151 5.30 9.14 -17.14
CA GLY A 151 5.03 10.57 -17.12
C GLY A 151 3.58 10.97 -17.35
N LYS A 152 2.63 10.03 -17.26
CA LYS A 152 1.21 10.29 -17.46
C LYS A 152 0.47 10.20 -16.12
N ARG A 153 -0.26 11.24 -15.76
CA ARG A 153 -1.09 11.22 -14.54
C ARG A 153 -2.53 11.56 -14.89
N HIS A 154 -3.45 10.87 -14.26
CA HIS A 154 -4.89 11.11 -14.38
C HIS A 154 -5.60 10.63 -13.11
N GLU A 155 -6.84 11.06 -12.95
CA GLU A 155 -7.70 10.51 -11.90
C GLU A 155 -8.01 9.04 -12.19
N TRP A 156 -8.42 8.32 -11.15
CA TRP A 156 -8.68 6.88 -11.29
C TRP A 156 -9.67 6.59 -12.41
N ALA A 157 -9.36 5.58 -13.19
CA ALA A 157 -10.22 5.00 -14.20
C ALA A 157 -9.97 3.50 -14.28
N ARG A 158 -10.98 2.77 -14.70
CA ARG A 158 -10.84 1.34 -14.95
C ARG A 158 -9.87 1.13 -16.10
N ALA A 159 -8.92 0.23 -15.91
CA ALA A 159 -7.93 -0.09 -16.94
C ALA A 159 -8.49 -0.91 -18.10
#